data_0556f371b3c44f81cfbc471a2a560345
#
_entry.id   0556f371b3c44f81cfbc471a2a560345
#
_cell.length_a   1.000
_cell.length_b   1.000
_cell.length_c   1.000
_cell.angle_alpha   90.00
_cell.angle_beta   90.00
_cell.angle_gamma   90.00
#
_symmetry.space_group_name_H-M   'P 1'
#
loop_
_entity.id
_entity.type
_entity.pdbx_description
1 polymer ?
#
loop_
_entity_poly.entity_id
_entity_poly.type
_entity_poly.pdbx_seq_one_letter_code
_entity_poly.pdbx_strand_id
1 'polypeptide(L)'
;MKAQTHLIACHQDWLNNLKKAVERCKLKVDKIVFSGLASSYSVLTEDEKDLGVCLVDFGAGTMDIMVYINGALRFSKVIPYAGNRVTDDIAYACAASRMEAESIKVNHGSALMPPKYHADKKIE
;
A
#
# COMPACT_ATOMS: atom_id res chain seq x y z
N MET A 1 27.82 22.08 11.41
CA MET A 1 27.07 20.80 11.44
C MET A 1 26.12 20.80 10.25
N LYS A 2 26.10 19.73 9.41
CA LYS A 2 25.08 19.56 8.35
C LYS A 2 24.13 18.46 8.82
N ALA A 3 22.83 18.73 8.86
CA ALA A 3 21.79 17.75 9.12
C ALA A 3 21.10 17.42 7.78
N GLN A 4 20.93 16.14 7.48
CA GLN A 4 20.17 15.70 6.33
C GLN A 4 18.81 15.17 6.85
N THR A 5 17.71 15.77 6.40
CA THR A 5 16.38 15.42 6.84
C THR A 5 15.55 14.92 5.66
N HIS A 6 14.68 13.94 5.92
CA HIS A 6 13.66 13.48 4.99
C HIS A 6 12.33 14.10 5.37
N LEU A 7 11.75 14.90 4.48
CA LEU A 7 10.50 15.61 4.71
C LEU A 7 9.36 14.93 3.95
N ILE A 8 8.31 14.55 4.69
CA ILE A 8 7.06 14.03 4.14
C ILE A 8 5.99 15.08 4.36
N ALA A 9 5.35 15.54 3.28
CA ALA A 9 4.29 16.53 3.34
C ALA A 9 3.00 15.99 2.73
N CYS A 10 1.86 16.43 3.27
CA CYS A 10 0.57 16.13 2.70
C CYS A 10 -0.37 17.34 2.80
N HIS A 11 -1.50 17.28 2.10
CA HIS A 11 -2.47 18.36 2.08
C HIS A 11 -3.17 18.50 3.44
N GLN A 12 -3.18 19.71 4.00
CA GLN A 12 -3.71 20.00 5.35
C GLN A 12 -5.19 19.61 5.51
N ASP A 13 -6.00 19.80 4.46
CA ASP A 13 -7.43 19.50 4.53
C ASP A 13 -7.69 18.00 4.70
N TRP A 14 -6.86 17.15 4.12
CA TRP A 14 -6.97 15.69 4.30
C TRP A 14 -6.70 15.29 5.74
N LEU A 15 -5.65 15.86 6.34
CA LEU A 15 -5.34 15.64 7.76
C LEU A 15 -6.47 16.12 8.67
N ASN A 16 -7.02 17.31 8.40
CA ASN A 16 -8.12 17.88 9.17
C ASN A 16 -9.39 17.02 9.04
N ASN A 17 -9.69 16.51 7.85
CA ASN A 17 -10.87 15.66 7.63
C ASN A 17 -10.72 14.32 8.37
N LEU A 18 -9.54 13.69 8.29
CA LEU A 18 -9.26 12.45 9.01
C LEU A 18 -9.38 12.66 10.53
N LYS A 19 -8.78 13.73 11.06
CA LYS A 19 -8.86 14.08 12.46
C LYS A 19 -10.31 14.30 12.91
N LYS A 20 -11.09 15.08 12.16
CA LYS A 20 -12.52 15.31 12.45
C LYS A 20 -13.33 14.01 12.43
N ALA A 21 -13.05 13.09 11.52
CA ALA A 21 -13.75 11.80 11.45
C ALA A 21 -13.53 10.99 12.74
N VAL A 22 -12.30 10.92 13.23
CA VAL A 22 -11.98 10.21 14.49
C VAL A 22 -12.59 10.92 15.70
N GLU A 23 -12.50 12.25 15.77
CA GLU A 23 -13.06 13.05 16.87
C GLU A 23 -14.59 12.95 16.97
N ARG A 24 -15.30 12.77 15.84
CA ARG A 24 -16.76 12.47 15.82
C ARG A 24 -17.12 11.17 16.51
N CYS A 25 -16.19 10.21 16.55
CA CYS A 25 -16.34 8.98 17.31
C CYS A 25 -16.01 9.15 18.80
N LYS A 26 -15.87 10.41 19.29
CA LYS A 26 -15.46 10.76 20.67
C LYS A 26 -14.08 10.20 21.05
N LEU A 27 -13.21 9.98 20.08
CA LEU A 27 -11.82 9.59 20.28
C LEU A 27 -10.92 10.81 20.12
N LYS A 28 -9.83 10.83 20.88
CA LYS A 28 -8.78 11.85 20.77
C LYS A 28 -7.71 11.38 19.80
N VAL A 29 -7.34 12.21 18.84
CA VAL A 29 -6.19 11.95 17.96
C VAL A 29 -4.94 12.48 18.69
N ASP A 30 -4.05 11.56 19.03
CA ASP A 30 -2.79 11.91 19.68
C ASP A 30 -1.71 12.23 18.64
N LYS A 31 -1.61 11.40 17.59
CA LYS A 31 -0.59 11.55 16.57
C LYS A 31 -1.10 11.12 15.19
N ILE A 32 -0.59 11.76 14.14
CA ILE A 32 -0.82 11.35 12.75
C ILE A 32 0.53 10.88 12.20
N VAL A 33 0.55 9.70 11.61
CA VAL A 33 1.75 9.07 11.06
C VAL A 33 1.48 8.69 9.61
N PHE A 34 2.48 8.85 8.75
CA PHE A 34 2.43 8.38 7.37
C PHE A 34 2.35 6.84 7.32
N SER A 35 1.46 6.30 6.47
CA SER A 35 1.17 4.85 6.39
C SER A 35 2.42 4.01 6.18
N GLY A 36 3.24 4.32 5.18
CA GLY A 36 4.45 3.58 4.89
C GLY A 36 5.46 3.60 6.06
N LEU A 37 5.52 4.70 6.84
CA LEU A 37 6.33 4.75 8.04
C LEU A 37 5.77 3.85 9.15
N ALA A 38 4.44 3.85 9.35
CA ALA A 38 3.80 2.97 10.31
C ALA A 38 4.02 1.49 9.96
N SER A 39 3.86 1.12 8.69
CA SER A 39 4.14 -0.22 8.17
C SER A 39 5.60 -0.61 8.41
N SER A 40 6.55 0.30 8.21
CA SER A 40 7.97 0.03 8.43
C SER A 40 8.30 -0.27 9.89
N TYR A 41 7.64 0.38 10.85
CA TYR A 41 7.80 0.07 12.27
C TYR A 41 7.20 -1.28 12.66
N SER A 42 6.22 -1.75 11.91
CA SER A 42 5.53 -3.01 12.19
C SER A 42 6.29 -4.23 11.68
N VAL A 43 7.00 -4.11 10.55
CA VAL A 43 7.56 -5.28 9.84
C VAL A 43 9.07 -5.29 9.73
N LEU A 44 9.76 -4.15 9.87
CA LEU A 44 11.21 -4.07 9.74
C LEU A 44 11.92 -4.06 11.09
N THR A 45 12.98 -4.84 11.19
CA THR A 45 13.93 -4.79 12.30
C THR A 45 14.92 -3.63 12.14
N GLU A 46 15.59 -3.24 13.21
CA GLU A 46 16.63 -2.21 13.14
C GLU A 46 17.84 -2.69 12.31
N ASP A 47 18.21 -3.98 12.42
CA ASP A 47 19.30 -4.57 11.63
C ASP A 47 19.03 -4.50 10.12
N GLU A 48 17.78 -4.75 9.68
CA GLU A 48 17.39 -4.62 8.27
C GLU A 48 17.48 -3.17 7.80
N LYS A 49 17.08 -2.21 8.64
CA LYS A 49 17.19 -0.78 8.31
C LYS A 49 18.65 -0.34 8.22
N ASP A 50 19.53 -0.88 9.08
CA ASP A 50 20.97 -0.57 9.06
C ASP A 50 21.65 -1.18 7.83
N LEU A 51 21.36 -2.43 7.50
CA LEU A 51 21.90 -3.12 6.32
C LEU A 51 21.41 -2.50 5.00
N GLY A 52 20.24 -1.92 5.02
CA GLY A 52 19.56 -1.37 3.84
C GLY A 52 18.43 -2.26 3.35
N VAL A 53 17.22 -1.70 3.34
CA VAL A 53 16.00 -2.42 2.98
C VAL A 53 15.04 -1.51 2.21
N CYS A 54 14.31 -2.11 1.27
CA CYS A 54 13.20 -1.49 0.58
C CYS A 54 11.89 -2.15 1.06
N LEU A 55 11.05 -1.37 1.73
CA LEU A 55 9.69 -1.76 2.07
C LEU A 55 8.74 -1.34 0.94
N VAL A 56 7.87 -2.23 0.55
CA VAL A 56 6.76 -1.95 -0.36
C VAL A 56 5.45 -2.32 0.36
N ASP A 57 4.65 -1.31 0.69
CA ASP A 57 3.32 -1.48 1.25
C ASP A 57 2.30 -1.41 0.11
N PHE A 58 1.77 -2.57 -0.27
CA PHE A 58 0.91 -2.74 -1.43
C PHE A 58 -0.56 -2.71 -1.00
N GLY A 59 -1.20 -1.54 -1.12
CA GLY A 59 -2.59 -1.32 -0.77
C GLY A 59 -3.59 -1.60 -1.90
N ALA A 60 -4.80 -1.09 -1.73
CA ALA A 60 -5.85 -1.17 -2.77
C ALA A 60 -5.65 -0.10 -3.86
N GLY A 61 -5.50 1.16 -3.49
CA GLY A 61 -5.38 2.29 -4.41
C GLY A 61 -3.97 2.82 -4.59
N THR A 62 -3.12 2.64 -3.60
CA THR A 62 -1.75 3.16 -3.56
C THR A 62 -0.75 2.09 -3.13
N MET A 63 0.48 2.28 -3.54
CA MET A 63 1.64 1.51 -3.11
C MET A 63 2.64 2.49 -2.51
N ASP A 64 3.02 2.28 -1.24
CA ASP A 64 4.01 3.08 -0.55
C ASP A 64 5.38 2.39 -0.60
N ILE A 65 6.38 3.10 -1.07
CA ILE A 65 7.76 2.61 -1.15
C ILE A 65 8.61 3.39 -0.14
N MET A 66 9.33 2.67 0.71
CA MET A 66 10.22 3.23 1.73
C MET A 66 11.59 2.56 1.62
N VAL A 67 12.65 3.35 1.49
CA VAL A 67 14.03 2.84 1.43
C VAL A 67 14.82 3.34 2.63
N TYR A 68 15.34 2.40 3.40
CA TYR A 68 16.21 2.65 4.54
C TYR A 68 17.65 2.28 4.20
N ILE A 69 18.60 3.08 4.68
CA ILE A 69 20.03 2.82 4.57
C ILE A 69 20.71 3.41 5.81
N ASN A 70 21.55 2.63 6.49
CA ASN A 70 22.21 3.01 7.73
C ASN A 70 21.20 3.51 8.79
N GLY A 71 20.13 2.77 9.02
CA GLY A 71 19.10 3.07 10.00
C GLY A 71 18.16 4.25 9.65
N ALA A 72 18.44 4.98 8.58
CA ALA A 72 17.71 6.19 8.23
C ALA A 72 16.86 6.02 6.98
N LEU A 73 15.62 6.56 7.01
CA LEU A 73 14.79 6.69 5.82
C LEU A 73 15.44 7.64 4.83
N ARG A 74 15.83 7.13 3.65
CA ARG A 74 16.50 7.88 2.59
C ARG A 74 15.60 8.26 1.44
N PHE A 75 14.57 7.45 1.19
CA PHE A 75 13.64 7.69 0.10
C PHE A 75 12.25 7.21 0.51
N SER A 76 11.22 7.96 0.13
CA SER A 76 9.84 7.52 0.19
C SER A 76 9.09 7.98 -1.04
N LYS A 77 8.17 7.16 -1.52
CA LYS A 77 7.30 7.49 -2.65
C LYS A 77 5.97 6.79 -2.52
N VAL A 78 4.89 7.52 -2.82
CA VAL A 78 3.55 6.95 -3.00
C VAL A 78 3.29 6.81 -4.49
N ILE A 79 2.93 5.62 -4.92
CA ILE A 79 2.54 5.32 -6.30
C ILE A 79 1.03 5.12 -6.32
N PRO A 80 0.25 5.85 -7.14
CA PRO A 80 -1.21 5.77 -7.16
C PRO A 80 -1.74 4.58 -7.99
N TYR A 81 -1.07 3.45 -7.91
CA TYR A 81 -1.42 2.19 -8.59
C TYR A 81 -1.18 1.03 -7.62
N ALA A 82 -2.19 0.20 -7.41
CA ALA A 82 -2.12 -1.00 -6.58
C ALA A 82 -3.23 -1.99 -6.94
N GLY A 83 -3.77 -2.74 -5.98
CA GLY A 83 -4.72 -3.82 -6.20
C GLY A 83 -5.96 -3.47 -7.01
N ASN A 84 -6.43 -2.22 -6.92
CA ASN A 84 -7.57 -1.73 -7.73
C ASN A 84 -7.27 -1.75 -9.22
N ARG A 85 -6.02 -1.54 -9.63
CA ARG A 85 -5.63 -1.60 -11.03
C ARG A 85 -5.81 -3.00 -11.61
N VAL A 86 -5.45 -4.03 -10.83
CA VAL A 86 -5.69 -5.43 -11.22
C VAL A 86 -7.17 -5.70 -11.40
N THR A 87 -8.02 -5.18 -10.50
CA THR A 87 -9.48 -5.30 -10.61
C THR A 87 -10.00 -4.64 -11.89
N ASP A 88 -9.53 -3.43 -12.20
CA ASP A 88 -9.94 -2.69 -13.39
C ASP A 88 -9.49 -3.42 -14.68
N ASP A 89 -8.30 -4.01 -14.70
CA ASP A 89 -7.79 -4.79 -15.82
C ASP A 89 -8.61 -6.08 -16.03
N ILE A 90 -9.01 -6.76 -14.96
CA ILE A 90 -9.92 -7.93 -15.03
C ILE A 90 -11.31 -7.51 -15.55
N ALA A 91 -11.86 -6.42 -15.02
CA ALA A 91 -13.15 -5.89 -15.46
C ALA A 91 -13.17 -5.61 -16.97
N TYR A 92 -12.09 -5.00 -17.47
CA TYR A 92 -11.93 -4.72 -18.89
C TYR A 92 -11.79 -6.01 -19.71
N ALA A 93 -10.91 -6.94 -19.29
CA ALA A 93 -10.63 -8.17 -20.04
C ALA A 93 -11.83 -9.12 -20.08
N CYS A 94 -12.62 -9.19 -19.01
CA CYS A 94 -13.78 -10.10 -18.90
C CYS A 94 -15.10 -9.41 -19.27
N ALA A 95 -15.10 -8.12 -19.62
CA ALA A 95 -16.30 -7.30 -19.80
C ALA A 95 -17.28 -7.40 -18.60
N ALA A 96 -16.73 -7.48 -17.39
CA ALA A 96 -17.45 -7.68 -16.13
C ALA A 96 -17.60 -6.37 -15.37
N SER A 97 -18.56 -6.33 -14.46
CA SER A 97 -18.65 -5.21 -13.50
C SER A 97 -17.45 -5.21 -12.55
N ARG A 98 -17.14 -4.05 -11.97
CA ARG A 98 -16.02 -3.94 -11.01
C ARG A 98 -16.18 -4.86 -9.80
N MET A 99 -17.42 -5.09 -9.36
CA MET A 99 -17.73 -5.98 -8.23
C MET A 99 -17.45 -7.45 -8.59
N GLU A 100 -17.85 -7.89 -9.78
CA GLU A 100 -17.56 -9.23 -10.29
C GLU A 100 -16.06 -9.42 -10.52
N ALA A 101 -15.38 -8.43 -11.09
CA ALA A 101 -13.92 -8.45 -11.28
C ALA A 101 -13.16 -8.55 -9.95
N GLU A 102 -13.62 -7.84 -8.91
CA GLU A 102 -13.04 -7.96 -7.57
C GLU A 102 -13.25 -9.36 -7.00
N SER A 103 -14.44 -9.93 -7.17
CA SER A 103 -14.73 -11.30 -6.77
C SER A 103 -13.84 -12.31 -7.50
N ILE A 104 -13.66 -12.14 -8.81
CA ILE A 104 -12.76 -12.99 -9.62
C ILE A 104 -11.32 -12.87 -9.08
N LYS A 105 -10.82 -11.65 -8.86
CA LYS A 105 -9.48 -11.41 -8.33
C LYS A 105 -9.25 -12.11 -7.00
N VAL A 106 -10.20 -11.97 -6.06
CA VAL A 106 -10.06 -12.50 -4.69
C VAL A 106 -10.16 -14.03 -4.67
N ASN A 107 -11.10 -14.61 -5.43
CA ASN A 107 -11.39 -16.03 -5.35
C ASN A 107 -10.53 -16.88 -6.31
N HIS A 108 -10.06 -16.30 -7.41
CA HIS A 108 -9.37 -17.03 -8.49
C HIS A 108 -7.99 -16.44 -8.82
N GLY A 109 -7.64 -15.27 -8.27
CA GLY A 109 -6.34 -14.64 -8.50
C GLY A 109 -5.19 -15.47 -7.90
N SER A 110 -4.08 -15.52 -8.62
CA SER A 110 -2.84 -16.14 -8.14
C SER A 110 -1.64 -15.35 -8.62
N ALA A 111 -0.68 -15.12 -7.74
CA ALA A 111 0.61 -14.52 -8.09
C ALA A 111 1.57 -15.54 -8.74
N LEU A 112 1.26 -16.83 -8.63
CA LEU A 112 2.02 -17.90 -9.26
C LEU A 112 1.35 -18.30 -10.58
N MET A 113 2.16 -18.56 -11.58
CA MET A 113 1.65 -19.13 -12.84
C MET A 113 1.04 -20.49 -12.56
N PRO A 114 -0.25 -20.71 -12.86
CA PRO A 114 -0.88 -22.02 -12.62
C PRO A 114 -0.21 -23.10 -13.47
N PRO A 115 -0.12 -24.33 -12.98
CA PRO A 115 0.27 -25.47 -13.80
C PRO A 115 -0.60 -25.56 -15.06
N LYS A 116 -0.03 -26.03 -16.19
CA LYS A 116 -0.73 -26.08 -17.49
C LYS A 116 -2.11 -26.74 -17.45
N TYR A 117 -2.30 -27.74 -16.57
CA TYR A 117 -3.57 -28.43 -16.41
C TYR A 117 -4.69 -27.61 -15.73
N HIS A 118 -4.36 -26.47 -15.16
CA HIS A 118 -5.34 -25.53 -14.60
C HIS A 118 -5.68 -24.37 -15.54
N ALA A 119 -4.93 -24.22 -16.64
CA ALA A 119 -5.13 -23.11 -17.58
C ALA A 119 -6.50 -23.15 -18.29
N ASP A 120 -7.09 -24.36 -18.42
CA ASP A 120 -8.38 -24.58 -19.11
C ASP A 120 -9.59 -24.54 -18.12
N LYS A 121 -9.37 -24.30 -16.86
CA LYS A 121 -10.46 -24.27 -15.88
C LYS A 121 -11.29 -22.98 -16.09
N LYS A 122 -12.51 -23.15 -16.60
CA LYS A 122 -13.47 -22.03 -16.72
C LYS A 122 -13.90 -21.57 -15.34
N ILE A 123 -13.98 -20.26 -15.17
CA ILE A 123 -14.62 -19.61 -14.02
C ILE A 123 -16.09 -19.47 -14.42
N GLU A 124 -16.98 -20.19 -13.72
CA GLU A 124 -18.43 -20.09 -13.89
C GLU A 124 -18.99 -18.94 -13.07
#